data_97310cdc0f22acd9b98d00a13b95f2df
#
_entry.id   97310cdc0f22acd9b98d00a13b95f2df
#
_cell.length_a   1.000
_cell.length_b   1.000
_cell.length_c   1.000
_cell.angle_alpha   90.00
_cell.angle_beta   90.00
_cell.angle_gamma   90.00
#
_symmetry.space_group_name_H-M   'P 1'
#
loop_
_entity.id
_entity.type
_entity.pdbx_description
1 polymer ?
#
loop_
_entity_poly.entity_id
_entity_poly.type
_entity_poly.pdbx_seq_one_letter_code
_entity_poly.pdbx_strand_id
1 'polypeptide(L)'
;MRGTVDSASAVDTDMWGLRTIVADVVAGPQWSTFFSDLLGKRVRLVQARQSAYDVHPATILGSSSVAELARRSGLASVDPRRFRMLIEFSGGTPHLEDSWGGTLLRIGGAVLRGGGPVKRCAATTRDPASGAVDLQTLRLITAYRGRRESELGVGATFGLYCEVLEPGTVAVGDCLRVG
;
A
#
# COMPACT_ATOMS: atom_id res chain seq x y z
N MET A 1 6.99 5.44 23.54
CA MET A 1 8.29 4.74 23.71
C MET A 1 9.24 5.22 22.61
N ARG A 2 10.49 5.52 22.91
CA ARG A 2 11.55 5.88 21.96
C ARG A 2 12.78 5.03 22.29
N GLY A 3 13.52 4.61 21.26
CA GLY A 3 14.74 3.82 21.43
C GLY A 3 15.41 3.54 20.10
N THR A 4 16.64 3.08 20.13
CA THR A 4 17.38 2.59 18.97
C THR A 4 16.86 1.22 18.55
N VAL A 5 16.94 0.93 17.27
CA VAL A 5 16.61 -0.38 16.70
C VAL A 5 17.94 -1.09 16.44
N ASP A 6 18.38 -1.86 17.43
CA ASP A 6 19.53 -2.74 17.29
C ASP A 6 19.03 -4.15 16.93
N SER A 7 19.75 -4.85 16.06
CA SER A 7 19.38 -6.20 15.60
C SER A 7 20.05 -7.26 16.49
N ALA A 8 19.29 -8.30 16.85
CA ALA A 8 19.81 -9.41 17.68
C ALA A 8 20.14 -10.64 16.84
N SER A 9 19.15 -11.27 16.24
CA SER A 9 19.31 -12.53 15.50
C SER A 9 18.46 -12.54 14.24
N ALA A 10 18.96 -13.20 13.19
CA ALA A 10 18.20 -13.42 11.97
C ALA A 10 17.07 -14.44 12.22
N VAL A 11 15.94 -14.21 11.55
CA VAL A 11 14.79 -15.11 11.57
C VAL A 11 14.10 -15.11 10.21
N ASP A 12 13.73 -16.28 9.75
CA ASP A 12 12.89 -16.42 8.57
C ASP A 12 11.45 -16.02 8.94
N THR A 13 10.90 -15.12 8.15
CA THR A 13 9.56 -14.56 8.37
C THR A 13 8.70 -14.82 7.15
N ASP A 14 7.59 -15.52 7.35
CA ASP A 14 6.60 -15.75 6.30
C ASP A 14 5.78 -14.47 6.05
N MET A 15 5.70 -14.06 4.79
CA MET A 15 4.89 -12.94 4.32
C MET A 15 3.58 -13.47 3.73
N TRP A 16 2.64 -13.84 4.63
CA TRP A 16 1.28 -14.31 4.29
C TRP A 16 1.22 -15.51 3.34
N GLY A 17 2.18 -16.41 3.40
CA GLY A 17 2.28 -17.54 2.48
C GLY A 17 2.74 -17.19 1.06
N LEU A 18 3.08 -15.93 0.80
CA LEU A 18 3.53 -15.49 -0.53
C LEU A 18 5.02 -15.69 -0.73
N ARG A 19 5.78 -15.41 0.31
CA ARG A 19 7.25 -15.55 0.30
C ARG A 19 7.81 -15.56 1.71
N THR A 20 8.99 -16.13 1.87
CA THR A 20 9.79 -16.01 3.09
C THR A 20 10.84 -14.92 2.91
N ILE A 21 10.99 -14.06 3.90
CA ILE A 21 12.01 -13.02 3.96
C ILE A 21 12.90 -13.24 5.19
N VAL A 22 14.17 -12.85 5.07
CA VAL A 22 15.06 -12.79 6.22
C VAL A 22 14.87 -11.46 6.94
N ALA A 23 14.60 -11.53 8.22
CA ALA A 23 14.46 -10.37 9.08
C ALA A 23 15.35 -10.50 10.32
N ASP A 24 15.71 -9.42 10.93
CA ASP A 24 16.43 -9.40 12.20
C ASP A 24 15.44 -9.11 13.33
N VAL A 25 15.51 -9.89 14.39
CA VAL A 25 14.74 -9.60 15.60
C VAL A 25 15.28 -8.31 16.21
N VAL A 26 14.42 -7.35 16.48
CA VAL A 26 14.80 -6.10 17.14
C VAL A 26 15.24 -6.41 18.57
N ALA A 27 16.45 -5.97 18.91
CA ALA A 27 17.04 -6.18 20.22
C ALA A 27 16.24 -5.46 21.33
N GLY A 28 16.30 -6.06 22.52
CA GLY A 28 15.59 -5.56 23.71
C GLY A 28 14.16 -6.10 23.82
N PRO A 29 13.87 -6.74 24.95
CA PRO A 29 12.56 -7.36 25.18
C PRO A 29 11.40 -6.36 25.22
N GLN A 30 11.69 -5.09 25.54
CA GLN A 30 10.69 -4.04 25.73
C GLN A 30 9.77 -3.84 24.51
N TRP A 31 10.29 -3.97 23.29
CA TRP A 31 9.50 -3.81 22.07
C TRP A 31 8.54 -4.97 21.86
N SER A 32 9.05 -6.20 21.97
CA SER A 32 8.22 -7.41 21.81
C SER A 32 7.20 -7.52 22.95
N THR A 33 7.56 -7.17 24.17
CA THR A 33 6.65 -7.11 25.32
C THR A 33 5.55 -6.10 25.08
N PHE A 34 5.90 -4.84 24.74
CA PHE A 34 4.91 -3.80 24.47
C PHE A 34 3.88 -4.23 23.43
N PHE A 35 4.33 -4.76 22.27
CA PHE A 35 3.40 -5.18 21.22
C PHE A 35 2.64 -6.47 21.59
N SER A 36 3.22 -7.35 22.37
CA SER A 36 2.52 -8.55 22.87
C SER A 36 1.38 -8.19 23.80
N ASP A 37 1.62 -7.26 24.74
CA ASP A 37 0.61 -6.77 25.67
C ASP A 37 -0.50 -6.03 24.93
N LEU A 38 -0.15 -5.13 23.98
CA LEU A 38 -1.10 -4.39 23.16
C LEU A 38 -2.01 -5.32 22.34
N LEU A 39 -1.46 -6.40 21.82
CA LEU A 39 -2.18 -7.33 20.92
C LEU A 39 -2.82 -8.52 21.67
N GLY A 40 -2.55 -8.67 22.95
CA GLY A 40 -3.03 -9.81 23.75
C GLY A 40 -2.47 -11.16 23.28
N LYS A 41 -1.35 -11.18 22.58
CA LYS A 41 -0.69 -12.40 22.07
C LYS A 41 0.82 -12.19 21.95
N ARG A 42 1.58 -13.27 22.12
CA ARG A 42 3.03 -13.21 21.98
C ARG A 42 3.46 -12.90 20.56
N VAL A 43 4.15 -11.78 20.37
CA VAL A 43 4.72 -11.35 19.09
C VAL A 43 6.17 -10.90 19.27
N ARG A 44 6.91 -10.88 18.16
CA ARG A 44 8.26 -10.31 18.11
C ARG A 44 8.28 -9.17 17.10
N LEU A 45 8.93 -8.07 17.45
CA LEU A 45 9.22 -7.02 16.49
C LEU A 45 10.45 -7.45 15.68
N VAL A 46 10.33 -7.39 14.36
CA VAL A 46 11.42 -7.72 13.45
C VAL A 46 11.64 -6.60 12.44
N GLN A 47 12.87 -6.45 11.98
CA GLN A 47 13.24 -5.54 10.90
C GLN A 47 13.65 -6.35 9.69
N ALA A 48 12.93 -6.20 8.59
CA ALA A 48 13.30 -6.87 7.34
C ALA A 48 14.66 -6.36 6.84
N ARG A 49 15.53 -7.27 6.42
CA ARG A 49 16.83 -6.93 5.79
C ARG A 49 16.66 -6.37 4.39
N GLN A 50 15.59 -6.76 3.75
CA GLN A 50 15.15 -6.26 2.45
C GLN A 50 13.75 -5.65 2.60
N SER A 51 13.22 -5.08 1.53
CA SER A 51 11.88 -4.51 1.55
C SER A 51 10.81 -5.56 1.89
N ALA A 52 9.86 -5.19 2.75
CA ALA A 52 8.74 -6.02 3.20
C ALA A 52 7.40 -5.55 2.60
N TYR A 53 7.38 -5.25 1.30
CA TYR A 53 6.15 -4.97 0.56
C TYR A 53 5.42 -6.28 0.22
N ASP A 54 4.11 -6.20 0.01
CA ASP A 54 3.28 -7.37 -0.30
C ASP A 54 3.53 -7.92 -1.71
N VAL A 55 3.45 -7.10 -2.76
CA VAL A 55 3.64 -7.51 -4.17
C VAL A 55 4.80 -6.74 -4.81
N HIS A 56 4.68 -5.42 -4.95
CA HIS A 56 5.68 -4.55 -5.58
C HIS A 56 6.08 -3.39 -4.65
N PRO A 57 7.30 -2.84 -4.84
CA PRO A 57 7.84 -1.80 -3.96
C PRO A 57 7.14 -0.46 -4.08
N ALA A 58 6.48 -0.18 -5.19
CA ALA A 58 5.77 1.07 -5.42
C ALA A 58 4.29 0.84 -5.75
N THR A 59 3.48 1.83 -5.41
CA THR A 59 2.05 1.86 -5.70
C THR A 59 1.63 3.26 -6.10
N ILE A 60 0.70 3.37 -7.07
CA ILE A 60 0.23 4.65 -7.59
C ILE A 60 -1.29 4.70 -7.65
N LEU A 61 -1.87 5.87 -7.37
CA LEU A 61 -3.30 6.10 -7.35
C LEU A 61 -3.63 7.50 -7.87
N GLY A 62 -4.61 7.60 -8.74
CA GLY A 62 -5.12 8.89 -9.21
C GLY A 62 -6.05 9.57 -8.19
N SER A 63 -5.86 10.85 -7.94
CA SER A 63 -6.77 11.66 -7.12
C SER A 63 -8.19 11.70 -7.71
N SER A 64 -8.31 11.67 -9.05
CA SER A 64 -9.58 11.52 -9.77
C SER A 64 -10.29 10.20 -9.45
N SER A 65 -9.55 9.12 -9.22
CA SER A 65 -10.11 7.82 -8.82
C SER A 65 -10.70 7.89 -7.40
N VAL A 66 -10.01 8.59 -6.48
CA VAL A 66 -10.50 8.82 -5.11
C VAL A 66 -11.75 9.72 -5.13
N ALA A 67 -11.75 10.77 -5.95
CA ALA A 67 -12.91 11.64 -6.12
C ALA A 67 -14.11 10.90 -6.70
N GLU A 68 -13.91 10.00 -7.68
CA GLU A 68 -14.97 9.16 -8.23
C GLU A 68 -15.56 8.20 -7.19
N LEU A 69 -14.71 7.61 -6.33
CA LEU A 69 -15.19 6.79 -5.22
C LEU A 69 -16.08 7.61 -4.28
N ALA A 70 -15.66 8.83 -3.91
CA ALA A 70 -16.46 9.72 -3.08
C ALA A 70 -17.82 10.02 -3.73
N ARG A 71 -17.80 10.43 -4.99
CA ARG A 71 -19.01 10.74 -5.78
C ARG A 71 -19.98 9.54 -5.85
N ARG A 72 -19.46 8.36 -6.15
CA ARG A 72 -20.26 7.11 -6.21
C ARG A 72 -20.83 6.69 -4.87
N SER A 73 -20.19 7.12 -3.80
CA SER A 73 -20.60 6.80 -2.42
C SER A 73 -21.51 7.87 -1.80
N GLY A 74 -21.82 8.94 -2.52
CA GLY A 74 -22.59 10.08 -2.00
C GLY A 74 -21.86 10.86 -0.91
N LEU A 75 -20.51 10.81 -0.89
CA LEU A 75 -19.67 11.48 0.08
C LEU A 75 -19.06 12.74 -0.54
N ALA A 76 -18.84 13.77 0.27
CA ALA A 76 -18.15 14.99 -0.15
C ALA A 76 -16.70 14.70 -0.52
N SER A 77 -16.02 13.83 0.22
CA SER A 77 -14.64 13.41 -0.04
C SER A 77 -14.35 12.05 0.61
N VAL A 78 -13.29 11.41 0.15
CA VAL A 78 -12.68 10.24 0.78
C VAL A 78 -11.21 10.55 1.02
N ASP A 79 -10.72 10.34 2.23
CA ASP A 79 -9.31 10.55 2.57
C ASP A 79 -8.42 9.52 1.84
N PRO A 80 -7.53 9.95 0.92
CA PRO A 80 -6.69 9.03 0.14
C PRO A 80 -5.69 8.25 1.00
N ARG A 81 -5.33 8.75 2.19
CA ARG A 81 -4.43 8.07 3.12
C ARG A 81 -4.94 6.68 3.54
N ARG A 82 -6.27 6.42 3.43
CA ARG A 82 -6.87 5.09 3.64
C ARG A 82 -6.25 4.01 2.76
N PHE A 83 -5.83 4.39 1.55
CA PHE A 83 -5.28 3.47 0.57
C PHE A 83 -3.78 3.24 0.75
N ARG A 84 -3.09 4.08 1.54
CA ARG A 84 -1.66 3.94 1.87
C ARG A 84 -0.78 3.77 0.61
N MET A 85 -1.12 4.53 -0.43
CA MET A 85 -0.37 4.50 -1.69
C MET A 85 0.91 5.33 -1.55
N LEU A 86 1.98 4.88 -2.21
CA LEU A 86 3.27 5.57 -2.18
C LEU A 86 3.22 6.86 -2.99
N ILE A 87 2.57 6.82 -4.16
CA ILE A 87 2.46 7.95 -5.08
C ILE A 87 0.98 8.22 -5.34
N GLU A 88 0.59 9.46 -5.14
CA GLU A 88 -0.70 9.97 -5.58
C GLU A 88 -0.46 10.99 -6.71
N PHE A 89 -1.14 10.82 -7.86
CA PHE A 89 -1.03 11.75 -8.98
C PHE A 89 -2.35 12.47 -9.22
N SER A 90 -2.26 13.69 -9.73
CA SER A 90 -3.42 14.49 -10.14
C SER A 90 -3.54 14.53 -11.66
N GLY A 91 -4.75 14.80 -12.14
CA GLY A 91 -5.09 14.83 -13.55
C GLY A 91 -5.55 13.48 -14.10
N GLY A 92 -6.04 13.52 -15.32
CA GLY A 92 -6.61 12.35 -15.99
C GLY A 92 -8.03 11.99 -15.54
N THR A 93 -8.59 10.99 -16.18
CA THR A 93 -9.91 10.45 -15.85
C THR A 93 -9.82 9.48 -14.65
N PRO A 94 -10.93 9.24 -13.94
CA PRO A 94 -10.95 8.22 -12.89
C PRO A 94 -10.50 6.86 -13.39
N HIS A 95 -9.66 6.19 -12.64
CA HIS A 95 -9.08 4.86 -12.92
C HIS A 95 -8.18 4.79 -14.17
N LEU A 96 -7.62 5.92 -14.59
CA LEU A 96 -6.66 5.97 -15.70
C LEU A 96 -5.47 5.04 -15.43
N GLU A 97 -5.03 4.95 -14.19
CA GLU A 97 -3.94 4.07 -13.75
C GLU A 97 -4.17 2.59 -14.08
N ASP A 98 -5.41 2.14 -14.23
CA ASP A 98 -5.71 0.76 -14.60
C ASP A 98 -5.20 0.38 -16.01
N SER A 99 -5.05 1.37 -16.90
CA SER A 99 -4.55 1.16 -18.25
C SER A 99 -3.03 1.08 -18.36
N TRP A 100 -2.30 1.29 -17.27
CA TRP A 100 -0.84 1.37 -17.28
C TRP A 100 -0.12 0.05 -16.98
N GLY A 101 -0.85 -1.05 -16.90
CA GLY A 101 -0.24 -2.38 -16.76
C GLY A 101 0.77 -2.66 -17.87
N GLY A 102 2.01 -3.01 -17.52
CA GLY A 102 3.12 -3.23 -18.44
C GLY A 102 3.79 -1.96 -18.99
N THR A 103 3.21 -0.78 -18.79
CA THR A 103 3.69 0.49 -19.36
C THR A 103 4.79 1.09 -18.48
N LEU A 104 5.74 1.79 -19.10
CA LEU A 104 6.76 2.57 -18.39
C LEU A 104 6.17 3.89 -17.87
N LEU A 105 6.47 4.20 -16.63
CA LEU A 105 6.07 5.42 -15.95
C LEU A 105 7.34 6.13 -15.48
N ARG A 106 7.50 7.39 -15.87
CA ARG A 106 8.64 8.23 -15.43
C ARG A 106 8.14 9.33 -14.51
N ILE A 107 8.72 9.43 -13.32
CA ILE A 107 8.37 10.46 -12.34
C ILE A 107 9.61 10.89 -11.57
N GLY A 108 9.91 12.20 -11.55
CA GLY A 108 11.15 12.70 -10.99
C GLY A 108 12.37 11.99 -11.62
N GLY A 109 13.23 11.43 -10.79
CA GLY A 109 14.37 10.61 -11.21
C GLY A 109 14.09 9.12 -11.33
N ALA A 110 12.87 8.64 -11.03
CA ALA A 110 12.54 7.22 -11.02
C ALA A 110 11.89 6.76 -12.33
N VAL A 111 12.17 5.49 -12.70
CA VAL A 111 11.47 4.78 -13.78
C VAL A 111 10.77 3.56 -13.17
N LEU A 112 9.47 3.51 -13.38
CA LEU A 112 8.61 2.43 -12.89
C LEU A 112 8.02 1.66 -14.08
N ARG A 113 7.61 0.42 -13.84
CA ARG A 113 6.74 -0.34 -14.75
C ARG A 113 5.43 -0.59 -14.04
N GLY A 114 4.30 -0.26 -14.67
CA GLY A 114 2.98 -0.61 -14.17
C GLY A 114 2.82 -2.13 -14.06
N GLY A 115 2.37 -2.57 -12.90
CA GLY A 115 2.05 -3.97 -12.61
C GLY A 115 0.55 -4.23 -12.65
N GLY A 116 0.08 -5.10 -11.77
CA GLY A 116 -1.33 -5.42 -11.60
C GLY A 116 -2.07 -4.44 -10.68
N PRO A 117 -3.41 -4.53 -10.64
CA PRO A 117 -4.22 -3.69 -9.76
C PRO A 117 -4.03 -4.07 -8.28
N VAL A 118 -4.02 -3.06 -7.40
CA VAL A 118 -3.84 -3.26 -5.95
C VAL A 118 -5.15 -3.78 -5.34
N LYS A 119 -5.12 -5.02 -4.85
CA LYS A 119 -6.23 -5.59 -4.06
C LYS A 119 -6.30 -4.92 -2.71
N ARG A 120 -7.50 -4.47 -2.34
CA ARG A 120 -7.73 -3.75 -1.08
C ARG A 120 -8.21 -4.69 0.01
N CYS A 121 -7.75 -4.45 1.23
CA CYS A 121 -8.13 -5.19 2.43
C CYS A 121 -8.97 -4.32 3.38
N ALA A 122 -9.45 -4.89 4.46
CA ALA A 122 -10.26 -4.20 5.46
C ALA A 122 -9.58 -3.00 6.12
N ALA A 123 -8.26 -2.86 6.03
CA ALA A 123 -7.56 -1.68 6.55
C ALA A 123 -8.07 -0.37 5.95
N THR A 124 -8.52 -0.38 4.69
CA THR A 124 -9.07 0.80 4.01
C THR A 124 -10.42 1.27 4.56
N THR A 125 -11.11 0.44 5.35
CA THR A 125 -12.36 0.81 6.01
C THR A 125 -12.16 1.67 7.25
N ARG A 126 -10.91 1.86 7.67
CA ARG A 126 -10.58 2.61 8.88
C ARG A 126 -10.21 4.06 8.54
N ASP A 127 -10.66 4.94 9.39
CA ASP A 127 -10.25 6.36 9.34
C ASP A 127 -8.74 6.46 9.64
N PRO A 128 -7.95 7.17 8.80
CA PRO A 128 -6.51 7.24 8.96
C PRO A 128 -6.03 7.97 10.21
N ALA A 129 -6.86 8.82 10.80
CA ALA A 129 -6.51 9.59 11.98
C ALA A 129 -6.88 8.87 13.28
N SER A 130 -8.08 8.30 13.35
CA SER A 130 -8.62 7.66 14.56
C SER A 130 -8.45 6.14 14.59
N GLY A 131 -8.28 5.50 13.43
CA GLY A 131 -8.29 4.04 13.29
C GLY A 131 -9.68 3.40 13.40
N ALA A 132 -10.74 4.19 13.65
CA ALA A 132 -12.10 3.69 13.74
C ALA A 132 -12.60 3.18 12.37
N VAL A 133 -13.44 2.16 12.36
CA VAL A 133 -14.12 1.71 11.15
C VAL A 133 -15.29 2.67 10.87
N ASP A 134 -15.20 3.45 9.82
CA ASP A 134 -16.14 4.51 9.48
C ASP A 134 -16.67 4.45 8.03
N LEU A 135 -15.99 3.70 7.14
CA LEU A 135 -16.35 3.64 5.73
C LEU A 135 -16.24 2.21 5.18
N GLN A 136 -17.27 1.73 4.49
CA GLN A 136 -17.30 0.40 3.89
C GLN A 136 -16.62 0.39 2.51
N THR A 137 -15.35 0.80 2.42
CA THR A 137 -14.60 1.01 1.17
C THR A 137 -14.63 -0.18 0.22
N LEU A 138 -14.46 -1.42 0.74
CA LEU A 138 -14.46 -2.62 -0.10
C LEU A 138 -15.80 -2.82 -0.79
N ARG A 139 -16.91 -2.62 -0.05
CA ARG A 139 -18.27 -2.71 -0.59
C ARG A 139 -18.52 -1.62 -1.64
N LEU A 140 -18.13 -0.40 -1.33
CA LEU A 140 -18.29 0.75 -2.22
C LEU A 140 -17.52 0.54 -3.53
N ILE A 141 -16.25 0.17 -3.47
CA ILE A 141 -15.43 -0.11 -4.64
C ILE A 141 -16.06 -1.25 -5.47
N THR A 142 -16.44 -2.34 -4.82
CA THR A 142 -17.00 -3.51 -5.51
C THR A 142 -18.35 -3.20 -6.17
N ALA A 143 -19.14 -2.31 -5.57
CA ALA A 143 -20.47 -1.97 -6.09
C ALA A 143 -20.43 -1.35 -7.50
N TYR A 144 -19.41 -0.55 -7.84
CA TYR A 144 -19.34 0.09 -9.16
C TYR A 144 -18.22 -0.44 -10.06
N ARG A 145 -17.19 -1.11 -9.47
CA ARG A 145 -16.08 -1.67 -10.26
C ARG A 145 -16.17 -3.19 -10.42
N GLY A 146 -17.01 -3.85 -9.64
CA GLY A 146 -17.02 -5.29 -9.52
C GLY A 146 -15.81 -5.82 -8.72
N ARG A 147 -15.70 -7.14 -8.69
CA ARG A 147 -14.49 -7.83 -8.20
C ARG A 147 -13.57 -8.08 -9.38
N ARG A 148 -12.29 -7.78 -9.21
CA ARG A 148 -11.29 -7.88 -10.28
C ARG A 148 -10.13 -8.76 -9.83
N GLU A 149 -9.44 -9.34 -10.78
CA GLU A 149 -8.22 -10.09 -10.53
C GLU A 149 -7.07 -9.17 -10.11
N SER A 150 -6.21 -9.70 -9.26
CA SER A 150 -4.97 -9.10 -8.79
C SER A 150 -3.99 -10.22 -8.49
N GLU A 151 -2.73 -9.94 -8.34
CA GLU A 151 -1.70 -10.91 -7.91
C GLU A 151 -2.02 -11.55 -6.54
N LEU A 152 -2.82 -10.89 -5.72
CA LEU A 152 -3.33 -11.41 -4.44
C LEU A 152 -4.73 -12.07 -4.56
N GLY A 153 -5.12 -12.46 -5.76
CA GLY A 153 -6.42 -13.08 -6.05
C GLY A 153 -7.56 -12.07 -6.27
N VAL A 154 -8.76 -12.58 -6.50
CA VAL A 154 -9.94 -11.79 -6.85
C VAL A 154 -10.46 -10.96 -5.69
N GLY A 155 -10.76 -9.68 -5.91
CA GLY A 155 -11.30 -8.80 -4.87
C GLY A 155 -11.62 -7.39 -5.31
N ALA A 156 -11.87 -6.51 -4.35
CA ALA A 156 -11.95 -5.07 -4.58
C ALA A 156 -10.55 -4.55 -4.94
N THR A 157 -10.38 -3.92 -6.09
CA THR A 157 -9.09 -3.37 -6.53
C THR A 157 -9.16 -1.86 -6.71
N PHE A 158 -8.09 -1.15 -6.29
CA PHE A 158 -8.04 0.30 -6.34
C PHE A 158 -6.60 0.79 -6.33
N GLY A 159 -6.17 1.44 -7.43
CA GLY A 159 -4.79 1.80 -7.70
C GLY A 159 -3.98 0.68 -8.37
N LEU A 160 -2.74 0.97 -8.68
CA LEU A 160 -1.85 0.10 -9.45
C LEU A 160 -0.57 -0.18 -8.64
N TYR A 161 -0.11 -1.43 -8.65
CA TYR A 161 1.25 -1.78 -8.26
C TYR A 161 2.25 -1.32 -9.30
N CYS A 162 3.46 -1.01 -8.88
CA CYS A 162 4.55 -0.67 -9.79
C CYS A 162 5.86 -1.33 -9.35
N GLU A 163 6.53 -1.93 -10.32
CA GLU A 163 7.91 -2.36 -10.21
C GLU A 163 8.83 -1.13 -10.33
N VAL A 164 9.89 -1.05 -9.55
CA VAL A 164 10.90 0.00 -9.68
C VAL A 164 12.03 -0.53 -10.57
N LEU A 165 12.15 0.01 -11.78
CA LEU A 165 13.21 -0.36 -12.74
C LEU A 165 14.47 0.45 -12.49
N GLU A 166 14.30 1.75 -12.31
CA GLU A 166 15.39 2.67 -11.99
C GLU A 166 14.98 3.46 -10.74
N PRO A 167 15.68 3.28 -9.62
CA PRO A 167 15.41 4.04 -8.41
C PRO A 167 15.81 5.50 -8.60
N GLY A 168 15.07 6.41 -7.99
CA GLY A 168 15.34 7.84 -8.07
C GLY A 168 14.52 8.64 -7.05
N THR A 169 14.87 9.91 -6.89
CA THR A 169 14.12 10.81 -6.03
C THR A 169 12.86 11.27 -6.73
N VAL A 170 11.74 11.20 -6.01
CA VAL A 170 10.44 11.72 -6.43
C VAL A 170 9.98 12.77 -5.42
N ALA A 171 9.57 13.92 -5.90
CA ALA A 171 9.10 15.04 -5.09
C ALA A 171 7.66 15.42 -5.47
N VAL A 172 6.97 16.07 -4.53
CA VAL A 172 5.65 16.64 -4.80
C VAL A 172 5.79 17.75 -5.87
N GLY A 173 4.98 17.66 -6.92
CA GLY A 173 5.02 18.55 -8.07
C GLY A 173 5.76 17.96 -9.28
N ASP A 174 6.41 16.80 -9.14
CA ASP A 174 7.01 16.13 -10.29
C ASP A 174 5.96 15.66 -11.30
N CYS A 175 6.26 15.83 -12.58
CA CYS A 175 5.39 15.37 -13.65
C CYS A 175 5.49 13.86 -13.85
N LEU A 176 4.35 13.19 -13.85
CA LEU A 176 4.23 11.79 -14.28
C LEU A 176 4.10 11.74 -15.81
N ARG A 177 4.97 10.99 -16.46
CA ARG A 177 4.93 10.73 -17.90
C ARG A 177 4.75 9.23 -18.15
N VAL A 178 3.81 8.92 -19.03
CA VAL A 178 3.49 7.56 -19.46
C VAL A 178 4.09 7.35 -20.83
N GLY A 179 4.98 6.36 -20.97
CA GLY A 179 5.77 6.10 -22.18
C GLY A 179 5.47 4.77 -22.82
#